data_fcea14fdd24450a5cc3a6fc54ffcc9df
#
_entry.id   fcea14fdd24450a5cc3a6fc54ffcc9df
#
_cell.length_a   1.000
_cell.length_b   1.000
_cell.length_c   1.000
_cell.angle_alpha   90.00
_cell.angle_beta   90.00
_cell.angle_gamma   90.00
#
_symmetry.space_group_name_H-M   'P 1'
#
loop_
_entity.id
_entity.type
_entity.pdbx_description
1 polymer ?
#
loop_
_entity_poly.entity_id
_entity_poly.type
_entity_poly.pdbx_seq_one_letter_code
_entity_poly.pdbx_strand_id
1 'polypeptide(L)'
;MRAKYDKPSILNFKEVIEIKININKGVTAPKGFKAAGVHCGIKKSSLKKDLAIIYSDVTATACGVYTKNKVKGAPLLITKEHLNNKCAQAIIINSGNANTCTGDDGLEKAKKMASLCGKALNIKADDVLVASTGVIGVPLNIDAIKDGIPIAIAQLNSYGGHSAAEAIITTDTATKEISIEFQINGTPVVIGAMAKGSGMIHPNMATMLSFITTDLNIDAKLLKEALKSSVDISYNRVSVDGDSSTNDMVVILANGLANNDNINEKNHNYYTFLEALNTLNIHLAKEIAKDGEGATKLIECNVSGCKNEKSAEILAKSVINSSLVKTAIFGSDANWGRVLCALGYANTEFNPNLVTVEFGCETDSILVCANGCYVEFDEGKAKEILLKDDVKININLHSGNASATAWGCDLTYDYVKINGDYRS
;
A
#
# COMPACT_ATOMS: atom_id res chain seq x y z
N MET A 1 -18.22 -41.03 10.85
CA MET A 1 -18.18 -40.42 9.51
C MET A 1 -17.38 -39.10 9.58
N ARG A 2 -16.14 -39.12 9.07
CA ARG A 2 -15.26 -37.93 9.03
C ARG A 2 -15.49 -37.25 7.69
N ALA A 3 -16.07 -36.06 7.69
CA ALA A 3 -16.15 -35.23 6.52
C ALA A 3 -14.73 -34.72 6.19
N LYS A 4 -14.16 -35.16 5.10
CA LYS A 4 -12.98 -34.59 4.47
C LYS A 4 -13.43 -33.28 3.82
N TYR A 5 -12.96 -32.14 4.33
CA TYR A 5 -12.97 -30.89 3.59
C TYR A 5 -11.78 -30.95 2.62
N ASP A 6 -12.05 -31.32 1.38
CA ASP A 6 -11.10 -31.12 0.28
C ASP A 6 -10.90 -29.61 0.09
N LYS A 7 -9.66 -29.15 0.30
CA LYS A 7 -9.23 -27.88 -0.25
C LYS A 7 -9.41 -27.94 -1.76
N PRO A 8 -10.02 -26.94 -2.41
CA PRO A 8 -10.02 -26.89 -3.86
C PRO A 8 -8.55 -26.93 -4.31
N SER A 9 -8.20 -27.94 -5.06
CA SER A 9 -6.92 -28.04 -5.78
C SER A 9 -6.78 -26.74 -6.56
N ILE A 10 -5.72 -25.98 -6.25
CA ILE A 10 -5.27 -24.87 -7.10
C ILE A 10 -5.04 -25.51 -8.46
N LEU A 11 -5.93 -25.17 -9.39
CA LEU A 11 -5.82 -25.57 -10.79
C LEU A 11 -4.41 -25.21 -11.25
N ASN A 12 -3.66 -26.22 -11.72
CA ASN A 12 -2.36 -26.07 -12.35
C ASN A 12 -2.52 -25.35 -13.71
N PHE A 13 -2.93 -24.09 -13.68
CA PHE A 13 -2.81 -23.20 -14.84
C PHE A 13 -1.40 -22.62 -14.82
N LYS A 14 -0.45 -23.37 -15.37
CA LYS A 14 0.84 -22.84 -15.83
C LYS A 14 0.70 -22.16 -17.20
N GLU A 15 -0.33 -21.36 -17.41
CA GLU A 15 -0.24 -20.33 -18.42
C GLU A 15 0.48 -19.15 -17.74
N VAL A 16 1.68 -18.85 -18.24
CA VAL A 16 2.43 -17.65 -17.82
C VAL A 16 1.57 -16.47 -18.21
N ILE A 17 0.97 -15.80 -17.22
CA ILE A 17 0.23 -14.56 -17.45
C ILE A 17 1.26 -13.54 -17.94
N GLU A 18 1.14 -13.10 -19.17
CA GLU A 18 2.00 -12.06 -19.71
C GLU A 18 1.59 -10.71 -19.13
N ILE A 19 2.38 -10.24 -18.17
CA ILE A 19 2.20 -8.95 -17.48
C ILE A 19 3.29 -8.00 -17.95
N LYS A 20 2.90 -6.84 -18.46
CA LYS A 20 3.84 -5.77 -18.79
C LYS A 20 3.77 -4.66 -17.75
N ILE A 21 4.85 -4.50 -17.01
CA ILE A 21 4.98 -3.52 -15.92
C ILE A 21 5.55 -2.21 -16.47
N ASN A 22 4.98 -1.06 -16.07
CA ASN A 22 5.49 0.27 -16.35
C ASN A 22 5.47 1.11 -15.07
N ILE A 23 6.65 1.39 -14.52
CA ILE A 23 6.85 2.12 -13.27
C ILE A 23 6.76 3.66 -13.43
N ASN A 24 6.65 4.16 -14.67
CA ASN A 24 6.56 5.60 -14.95
C ASN A 24 5.14 6.04 -15.35
N LYS A 25 4.16 5.16 -15.21
CA LYS A 25 2.75 5.46 -15.45
C LYS A 25 1.93 5.01 -14.25
N GLY A 26 1.06 5.84 -13.78
CA GLY A 26 0.21 5.59 -12.61
C GLY A 26 -1.28 5.57 -12.97
N VAL A 27 -2.08 6.28 -12.19
CA VAL A 27 -3.55 6.28 -12.23
C VAL A 27 -4.17 6.74 -13.55
N THR A 28 -3.43 7.33 -14.45
CA THR A 28 -3.91 7.75 -15.78
C THR A 28 -3.53 6.78 -16.90
N ALA A 29 -2.89 5.65 -16.59
CA ALA A 29 -2.56 4.63 -17.58
C ALA A 29 -3.80 3.93 -18.18
N PRO A 30 -4.84 3.55 -17.38
CA PRO A 30 -6.05 2.96 -17.91
C PRO A 30 -6.86 3.96 -18.74
N LYS A 31 -7.62 3.45 -19.72
CA LYS A 31 -8.45 4.29 -20.60
C LYS A 31 -9.49 5.08 -19.81
N GLY A 32 -9.71 6.34 -20.22
CA GLY A 32 -10.74 7.21 -19.67
C GLY A 32 -10.42 7.80 -18.30
N PHE A 33 -9.21 7.62 -17.77
CA PHE A 33 -8.77 8.28 -16.55
C PHE A 33 -7.90 9.50 -16.84
N LYS A 34 -8.16 10.57 -16.11
CA LYS A 34 -7.42 11.83 -16.12
C LYS A 34 -7.04 12.19 -14.68
N ALA A 35 -5.95 12.89 -14.50
CA ALA A 35 -5.56 13.39 -13.19
C ALA A 35 -4.90 14.77 -13.30
N ALA A 36 -4.84 15.47 -12.17
CA ALA A 36 -4.07 16.69 -11.99
C ALA A 36 -3.58 16.79 -10.55
N GLY A 37 -2.44 17.43 -10.36
CA GLY A 37 -1.91 17.80 -9.06
C GLY A 37 -1.43 19.23 -9.09
N VAL A 38 -1.92 20.06 -8.15
CA VAL A 38 -1.62 21.48 -8.06
C VAL A 38 -1.25 21.91 -6.64
N HIS A 39 -0.65 23.08 -6.48
CA HIS A 39 -0.55 23.77 -5.21
C HIS A 39 -1.78 24.62 -4.99
N CYS A 40 -2.47 24.47 -3.85
CA CYS A 40 -3.63 25.31 -3.49
C CYS A 40 -3.43 26.09 -2.19
N GLY A 41 -2.33 25.91 -1.47
CA GLY A 41 -2.01 26.66 -0.26
C GLY A 41 -2.32 25.95 1.07
N ILE A 42 -2.48 24.63 1.05
CA ILE A 42 -2.52 23.81 2.28
C ILE A 42 -1.11 23.67 2.85
N LYS A 43 -0.13 23.33 2.00
CA LYS A 43 1.30 23.36 2.38
C LYS A 43 1.85 24.78 2.31
N LYS A 44 2.72 25.14 3.24
CA LYS A 44 3.34 26.46 3.29
C LYS A 44 4.24 26.74 2.09
N SER A 45 4.90 25.72 1.53
CA SER A 45 5.79 25.87 0.37
C SER A 45 5.00 25.86 -0.92
N SER A 46 5.05 26.95 -1.67
CA SER A 46 4.43 27.07 -3.01
C SER A 46 5.06 26.15 -4.07
N LEU A 47 6.25 25.59 -3.78
CA LEU A 47 6.90 24.61 -4.66
C LEU A 47 6.32 23.20 -4.53
N LYS A 48 5.57 22.92 -3.45
CA LYS A 48 5.00 21.59 -3.18
C LYS A 48 3.52 21.58 -3.53
N LYS A 49 3.12 20.67 -4.42
CA LYS A 49 1.71 20.41 -4.72
C LYS A 49 1.02 19.82 -3.49
N ASP A 50 -0.28 20.10 -3.32
CA ASP A 50 -1.03 19.71 -2.12
C ASP A 50 -2.50 19.39 -2.37
N LEU A 51 -2.96 19.47 -3.63
CA LEU A 51 -4.29 19.08 -4.08
C LEU A 51 -4.19 18.23 -5.33
N ALA A 52 -4.76 17.02 -5.30
CA ALA A 52 -4.87 16.14 -6.46
C ALA A 52 -6.34 15.85 -6.77
N ILE A 53 -6.65 15.68 -8.05
CA ILE A 53 -7.93 15.18 -8.54
C ILE A 53 -7.64 14.04 -9.54
N ILE A 54 -8.32 12.89 -9.34
CA ILE A 54 -8.40 11.80 -10.30
C ILE A 54 -9.84 11.79 -10.80
N TYR A 55 -10.03 11.68 -12.10
CA TYR A 55 -11.35 11.72 -12.76
C TYR A 55 -11.46 10.62 -13.80
N SER A 56 -12.63 9.98 -13.86
CA SER A 56 -13.02 9.04 -14.90
C SER A 56 -14.04 9.67 -15.84
N ASP A 57 -13.86 9.48 -17.15
CA ASP A 57 -14.78 9.99 -18.17
C ASP A 57 -16.19 9.38 -18.06
N VAL A 58 -16.32 8.22 -17.41
CA VAL A 58 -17.58 7.55 -17.10
C VAL A 58 -17.65 7.12 -15.64
N THR A 59 -18.85 6.91 -15.11
CA THR A 59 -19.02 6.34 -13.76
C THR A 59 -18.35 4.98 -13.67
N ALA A 60 -17.52 4.76 -12.65
CA ALA A 60 -16.79 3.53 -12.42
C ALA A 60 -17.41 2.70 -11.29
N THR A 61 -17.36 1.39 -11.40
CA THR A 61 -17.53 0.49 -10.26
C THR A 61 -16.40 0.76 -9.27
N ALA A 62 -16.72 0.95 -7.98
CA ALA A 62 -15.72 1.37 -7.00
C ALA A 62 -15.88 0.66 -5.66
N CYS A 63 -14.76 0.45 -4.98
CA CYS A 63 -14.75 -0.03 -3.61
C CYS A 63 -13.48 0.46 -2.87
N GLY A 64 -13.50 0.34 -1.54
CA GLY A 64 -12.36 0.73 -0.71
C GLY A 64 -12.20 -0.14 0.53
N VAL A 65 -10.99 -0.15 1.05
CA VAL A 65 -10.60 -0.67 2.36
C VAL A 65 -9.98 0.46 3.17
N TYR A 66 -10.14 0.41 4.50
CA TYR A 66 -9.86 1.55 5.39
C TYR A 66 -9.19 1.09 6.67
N THR A 67 -8.47 2.00 7.33
CA THR A 67 -7.86 1.76 8.63
C THR A 67 -8.83 1.20 9.67
N LYS A 68 -8.34 0.31 10.53
CA LYS A 68 -9.04 -0.17 11.73
C LYS A 68 -8.76 0.70 12.95
N ASN A 69 -7.94 1.74 12.84
CA ASN A 69 -7.74 2.68 13.93
C ASN A 69 -9.11 3.19 14.42
N LYS A 70 -9.28 3.29 15.72
CA LYS A 70 -10.53 3.80 16.34
C LYS A 70 -10.70 5.29 16.09
N VAL A 71 -9.58 6.03 16.00
CA VAL A 71 -9.55 7.45 15.61
C VAL A 71 -9.53 7.49 14.08
N LYS A 72 -10.54 8.06 13.46
CA LYS A 72 -10.70 8.12 12.00
C LYS A 72 -10.80 9.55 11.50
N GLY A 73 -10.08 9.85 10.43
CA GLY A 73 -10.23 11.11 9.71
C GLY A 73 -11.62 11.26 9.08
N ALA A 74 -12.14 12.46 9.06
CA ALA A 74 -13.43 12.78 8.46
C ALA A 74 -13.55 12.35 6.98
N PRO A 75 -12.50 12.44 6.12
CA PRO A 75 -12.55 11.99 4.74
C PRO A 75 -12.93 10.52 4.59
N LEU A 76 -12.46 9.65 5.49
CA LEU A 76 -12.78 8.22 5.44
C LEU A 76 -14.26 7.96 5.62
N LEU A 77 -14.90 8.69 6.52
CA LEU A 77 -16.32 8.54 6.82
C LEU A 77 -17.17 8.93 5.59
N ILE A 78 -16.83 10.03 4.95
CA ILE A 78 -17.52 10.51 3.74
C ILE A 78 -17.28 9.56 2.57
N THR A 79 -16.04 9.16 2.30
CA THR A 79 -15.73 8.21 1.21
C THR A 79 -16.41 6.86 1.43
N LYS A 80 -16.50 6.38 2.67
CA LYS A 80 -17.22 5.14 2.99
C LYS A 80 -18.73 5.30 2.76
N GLU A 81 -19.30 6.45 3.09
CA GLU A 81 -20.72 6.78 2.84
C GLU A 81 -21.01 6.81 1.33
N HIS A 82 -20.20 7.52 0.54
CA HIS A 82 -20.35 7.62 -0.91
C HIS A 82 -20.21 6.27 -1.62
N LEU A 83 -19.36 5.38 -1.14
CA LEU A 83 -19.18 4.03 -1.71
C LEU A 83 -20.30 3.03 -1.33
N ASN A 84 -21.37 3.42 -0.62
CA ASN A 84 -22.51 2.55 -0.36
C ASN A 84 -23.23 2.13 -1.67
N ASN A 85 -23.22 2.99 -2.69
CA ASN A 85 -23.76 2.71 -4.03
C ASN A 85 -22.78 1.89 -4.91
N LYS A 86 -21.55 1.64 -4.46
CA LYS A 86 -20.46 0.91 -5.14
C LYS A 86 -19.98 1.57 -6.43
N CYS A 87 -20.19 2.86 -6.58
CA CYS A 87 -19.82 3.66 -7.74
C CYS A 87 -19.04 4.91 -7.30
N ALA A 88 -18.17 5.39 -8.19
CA ALA A 88 -17.51 6.70 -8.07
C ALA A 88 -17.08 7.17 -9.46
N GLN A 89 -16.86 8.48 -9.61
CA GLN A 89 -16.36 9.04 -10.86
C GLN A 89 -15.15 9.95 -10.66
N ALA A 90 -14.92 10.43 -9.44
CA ALA A 90 -13.75 11.22 -9.11
C ALA A 90 -13.21 10.92 -7.71
N ILE A 91 -11.94 11.25 -7.49
CA ILE A 91 -11.31 11.28 -6.17
C ILE A 91 -10.64 12.63 -6.02
N ILE A 92 -10.92 13.35 -4.92
CA ILE A 92 -10.22 14.57 -4.53
C ILE A 92 -9.37 14.30 -3.29
N ILE A 93 -8.11 14.67 -3.34
CA ILE A 93 -7.13 14.37 -2.29
C ILE A 93 -6.39 15.66 -1.92
N ASN A 94 -6.32 15.99 -0.63
CA ASN A 94 -5.39 17.00 -0.16
C ASN A 94 -4.27 16.40 0.70
N SER A 95 -3.08 16.99 0.64
CA SER A 95 -1.96 16.69 1.52
C SER A 95 -1.53 17.93 2.32
N GLY A 96 -0.88 17.69 3.48
CA GLY A 96 -0.48 18.73 4.42
C GLY A 96 -1.43 18.92 5.61
N ASN A 97 -2.68 18.43 5.50
CA ASN A 97 -3.67 18.43 6.57
C ASN A 97 -4.50 17.14 6.49
N ALA A 98 -4.55 16.37 7.58
CA ALA A 98 -5.25 15.09 7.65
C ALA A 98 -6.76 15.22 7.81
N ASN A 99 -7.27 16.38 8.17
CA ASN A 99 -8.68 16.60 8.52
C ASN A 99 -9.19 15.55 9.53
N THR A 100 -8.41 15.36 10.58
CA THR A 100 -8.64 14.37 11.64
C THR A 100 -8.64 15.04 12.99
N CYS A 101 -9.48 14.57 13.93
CA CYS A 101 -9.68 15.14 15.27
C CYS A 101 -10.16 16.61 15.25
N THR A 102 -10.97 16.97 14.28
CA THR A 102 -11.52 18.32 14.10
C THR A 102 -13.05 18.38 14.30
N GLY A 103 -13.64 17.31 14.84
CA GLY A 103 -15.06 17.23 15.16
C GLY A 103 -15.98 17.41 13.95
N ASP A 104 -17.13 18.03 14.16
CA ASP A 104 -18.14 18.28 13.13
C ASP A 104 -17.62 19.19 12.00
N ASP A 105 -16.77 20.16 12.30
CA ASP A 105 -16.12 21.02 11.31
C ASP A 105 -15.36 20.19 10.26
N GLY A 106 -14.67 19.14 10.69
CA GLY A 106 -13.95 18.24 9.78
C GLY A 106 -14.89 17.48 8.85
N LEU A 107 -16.02 17.00 9.37
CA LEU A 107 -17.03 16.30 8.54
C LEU A 107 -17.67 17.23 7.53
N GLU A 108 -18.06 18.44 7.94
CA GLU A 108 -18.63 19.46 7.05
C GLU A 108 -17.64 19.82 5.94
N LYS A 109 -16.37 20.01 6.27
CA LYS A 109 -15.33 20.34 5.29
C LYS A 109 -15.05 19.18 4.32
N ALA A 110 -15.06 17.93 4.77
CA ALA A 110 -14.93 16.78 3.87
C ALA A 110 -16.12 16.66 2.90
N LYS A 111 -17.37 16.85 3.37
CA LYS A 111 -18.55 16.96 2.51
C LYS A 111 -18.44 18.11 1.52
N LYS A 112 -17.96 19.27 1.98
CA LYS A 112 -17.77 20.45 1.13
C LYS A 112 -16.72 20.22 0.05
N MET A 113 -15.63 19.49 0.33
CA MET A 113 -14.65 19.07 -0.69
C MET A 113 -15.32 18.28 -1.81
N ALA A 114 -16.11 17.25 -1.47
CA ALA A 114 -16.85 16.44 -2.45
C ALA A 114 -17.82 17.29 -3.27
N SER A 115 -18.62 18.14 -2.60
CA SER A 115 -19.60 19.00 -3.24
C SER A 115 -18.98 20.02 -4.21
N LEU A 116 -17.88 20.67 -3.79
CA LEU A 116 -17.17 21.64 -4.63
C LEU A 116 -16.56 20.97 -5.87
N CYS A 117 -15.93 19.81 -5.68
CA CYS A 117 -15.34 19.03 -6.77
C CYS A 117 -16.42 18.50 -7.73
N GLY A 118 -17.50 17.93 -7.20
CA GLY A 118 -18.61 17.41 -8.00
C GLY A 118 -19.27 18.50 -8.85
N LYS A 119 -19.54 19.67 -8.23
CA LYS A 119 -20.08 20.83 -8.95
C LYS A 119 -19.16 21.28 -10.09
N ALA A 120 -17.87 21.35 -9.86
CA ALA A 120 -16.90 21.82 -10.83
C ALA A 120 -16.65 20.81 -11.97
N LEU A 121 -16.80 19.50 -11.70
CA LEU A 121 -16.75 18.41 -12.71
C LEU A 121 -18.12 18.13 -13.38
N ASN A 122 -19.21 18.78 -12.93
CA ASN A 122 -20.59 18.50 -13.35
C ASN A 122 -21.03 17.03 -13.11
N ILE A 123 -20.66 16.49 -11.94
CA ILE A 123 -21.07 15.18 -11.45
C ILE A 123 -21.71 15.30 -10.05
N LYS A 124 -22.36 14.24 -9.57
CA LYS A 124 -22.92 14.27 -8.21
C LYS A 124 -21.83 14.30 -7.16
N ALA A 125 -22.08 14.97 -6.05
CA ALA A 125 -21.15 14.99 -4.90
C ALA A 125 -20.87 13.58 -4.36
N ASP A 126 -21.89 12.72 -4.35
CA ASP A 126 -21.80 11.34 -3.88
C ASP A 126 -20.96 10.42 -4.78
N ASP A 127 -20.66 10.85 -6.02
CA ASP A 127 -19.75 10.18 -6.94
C ASP A 127 -18.29 10.65 -6.79
N VAL A 128 -18.01 11.55 -5.82
CA VAL A 128 -16.67 12.05 -5.50
C VAL A 128 -16.18 11.45 -4.19
N LEU A 129 -15.08 10.70 -4.23
CA LEU A 129 -14.40 10.21 -3.04
C LEU A 129 -13.44 11.28 -2.50
N VAL A 130 -13.28 11.32 -1.18
CA VAL A 130 -12.45 12.32 -0.49
C VAL A 130 -11.34 11.64 0.30
N ALA A 131 -10.12 12.14 0.18
CA ALA A 131 -8.98 11.71 0.97
C ALA A 131 -8.16 12.90 1.46
N SER A 132 -7.56 12.77 2.64
CA SER A 132 -6.68 13.78 3.22
C SER A 132 -5.52 13.12 3.93
N THR A 133 -4.35 13.74 3.95
CA THR A 133 -3.16 13.28 4.68
C THR A 133 -2.34 14.47 5.17
N GLY A 134 -1.63 14.31 6.29
CA GLY A 134 -0.77 15.34 6.88
C GLY A 134 -1.07 15.53 8.36
N VAL A 135 -1.09 16.77 8.82
CA VAL A 135 -1.24 17.14 10.24
C VAL A 135 -2.60 16.78 10.79
N ILE A 136 -2.61 16.21 12.00
CA ILE A 136 -3.80 15.88 12.79
C ILE A 136 -4.13 17.05 13.73
N GLY A 137 -5.44 17.31 13.98
CA GLY A 137 -5.90 18.27 14.99
C GLY A 137 -5.91 19.72 14.55
N VAL A 138 -5.58 20.00 13.27
CA VAL A 138 -5.64 21.34 12.69
C VAL A 138 -6.87 21.46 11.78
N PRO A 139 -7.73 22.50 11.92
CA PRO A 139 -8.84 22.72 11.01
C PRO A 139 -8.39 22.84 9.56
N LEU A 140 -9.07 22.13 8.64
CA LEU A 140 -8.75 22.18 7.22
C LEU A 140 -9.08 23.55 6.62
N ASN A 141 -8.16 24.14 5.86
CA ASN A 141 -8.42 25.37 5.09
C ASN A 141 -9.23 25.03 3.82
N ILE A 142 -10.55 25.04 3.96
CA ILE A 142 -11.46 24.69 2.86
C ILE A 142 -11.49 25.75 1.75
N ASP A 143 -11.19 27.02 2.04
CA ASP A 143 -11.15 28.07 1.04
C ASP A 143 -9.97 27.89 0.08
N ALA A 144 -8.80 27.47 0.59
CA ALA A 144 -7.67 27.10 -0.25
C ALA A 144 -8.04 25.96 -1.22
N ILE A 145 -8.74 24.92 -0.74
CA ILE A 145 -9.22 23.84 -1.61
C ILE A 145 -10.22 24.34 -2.64
N LYS A 146 -11.17 25.19 -2.23
CA LYS A 146 -12.17 25.78 -3.12
C LYS A 146 -11.51 26.55 -4.27
N ASP A 147 -10.46 27.32 -3.97
CA ASP A 147 -9.73 28.11 -4.96
C ASP A 147 -8.81 27.24 -5.83
N GLY A 148 -8.30 26.11 -5.29
CA GLY A 148 -7.46 25.16 -6.02
C GLY A 148 -8.21 24.24 -6.98
N ILE A 149 -9.48 23.91 -6.72
CA ILE A 149 -10.28 23.01 -7.56
C ILE A 149 -10.36 23.49 -9.02
N PRO A 150 -10.72 24.73 -9.34
CA PRO A 150 -10.76 25.20 -10.72
C PRO A 150 -9.40 25.09 -11.43
N ILE A 151 -8.30 25.34 -10.71
CA ILE A 151 -6.94 25.22 -11.23
C ILE A 151 -6.63 23.76 -11.57
N ALA A 152 -6.96 22.83 -10.67
CA ALA A 152 -6.75 21.41 -10.89
C ALA A 152 -7.58 20.88 -12.06
N ILE A 153 -8.84 21.29 -12.18
CA ILE A 153 -9.73 20.88 -13.28
C ILE A 153 -9.23 21.39 -14.63
N ALA A 154 -8.74 22.61 -14.70
CA ALA A 154 -8.16 23.14 -15.93
C ALA A 154 -6.89 22.37 -16.40
N GLN A 155 -6.24 21.67 -15.47
CA GLN A 155 -5.04 20.86 -15.73
C GLN A 155 -5.34 19.35 -15.85
N LEU A 156 -6.61 18.90 -15.72
CA LEU A 156 -6.97 17.50 -15.86
C LEU A 156 -6.63 16.97 -17.27
N ASN A 157 -5.76 15.96 -17.30
CA ASN A 157 -5.38 15.32 -18.56
C ASN A 157 -4.90 13.87 -18.34
N SER A 158 -4.75 13.11 -19.42
CA SER A 158 -4.30 11.71 -19.39
C SER A 158 -2.81 11.52 -19.06
N TYR A 159 -2.05 12.58 -18.91
CA TYR A 159 -0.63 12.57 -18.50
C TYR A 159 -0.42 13.14 -17.09
N GLY A 160 -1.50 13.56 -16.42
CA GLY A 160 -1.46 14.22 -15.12
C GLY A 160 -1.22 13.28 -13.93
N GLY A 161 -1.04 11.97 -14.14
CA GLY A 161 -0.84 10.97 -13.08
C GLY A 161 0.33 11.32 -12.15
N HIS A 162 1.50 11.62 -12.73
CA HIS A 162 2.68 11.99 -11.95
C HIS A 162 2.46 13.27 -11.11
N SER A 163 1.84 14.30 -11.69
CA SER A 163 1.49 15.51 -10.96
C SER A 163 0.55 15.24 -9.76
N ALA A 164 -0.39 14.31 -9.93
CA ALA A 164 -1.26 13.88 -8.84
C ALA A 164 -0.48 13.11 -7.76
N ALA A 165 0.45 12.23 -8.15
CA ALA A 165 1.31 11.51 -7.22
C ALA A 165 2.20 12.47 -6.40
N GLU A 166 2.77 13.51 -7.00
CA GLU A 166 3.50 14.57 -6.29
C GLU A 166 2.61 15.33 -5.29
N ALA A 167 1.33 15.50 -5.60
CA ALA A 167 0.43 16.28 -4.76
C ALA A 167 -0.03 15.54 -3.49
N ILE A 168 0.09 14.21 -3.43
CA ILE A 168 -0.35 13.43 -2.28
C ILE A 168 0.78 13.11 -1.27
N ILE A 169 2.05 13.25 -1.62
CA ILE A 169 3.17 12.96 -0.73
C ILE A 169 3.26 13.97 0.41
N THR A 170 3.85 13.56 1.54
CA THR A 170 4.07 14.42 2.73
C THR A 170 5.54 14.44 3.12
N THR A 171 5.98 13.44 3.86
CA THR A 171 7.39 13.21 4.23
C THR A 171 8.10 12.26 3.26
N ASP A 172 7.35 11.70 2.33
CA ASP A 172 7.89 10.85 1.26
C ASP A 172 9.00 11.57 0.49
N THR A 173 10.05 10.85 0.13
CA THR A 173 11.18 11.38 -0.65
C THR A 173 11.01 11.13 -2.15
N ALA A 174 10.14 10.18 -2.53
CA ALA A 174 9.85 9.82 -3.91
C ALA A 174 8.34 9.62 -4.13
N THR A 175 7.88 9.86 -5.36
CA THR A 175 6.55 9.46 -5.81
C THR A 175 6.52 7.95 -6.05
N LYS A 176 5.37 7.31 -5.74
CA LYS A 176 5.18 5.87 -5.90
C LYS A 176 4.02 5.65 -6.85
N GLU A 177 4.33 5.22 -8.07
CA GLU A 177 3.35 5.00 -9.13
C GLU A 177 3.76 3.84 -10.03
N ILE A 178 2.77 3.08 -10.51
CA ILE A 178 2.98 1.91 -11.35
C ILE A 178 1.73 1.66 -12.19
N SER A 179 1.89 1.08 -13.37
CA SER A 179 0.81 0.44 -14.12
C SER A 179 1.22 -0.93 -14.65
N ILE A 180 0.21 -1.76 -14.86
CA ILE A 180 0.34 -3.12 -15.40
C ILE A 180 -0.64 -3.28 -16.54
N GLU A 181 -0.15 -3.76 -17.67
CA GLU A 181 -0.94 -4.18 -18.84
C GLU A 181 -1.03 -5.72 -18.81
N PHE A 182 -2.22 -6.25 -18.99
CA PHE A 182 -2.49 -7.69 -19.08
C PHE A 182 -3.67 -7.96 -20.02
N GLN A 183 -4.03 -9.22 -20.24
CA GLN A 183 -5.11 -9.57 -21.16
C GLN A 183 -6.22 -10.36 -20.46
N ILE A 184 -7.45 -10.05 -20.83
CA ILE A 184 -8.66 -10.80 -20.45
C ILE A 184 -9.29 -11.33 -21.74
N ASN A 185 -9.21 -12.65 -21.99
CA ASN A 185 -9.70 -13.28 -23.21
C ASN A 185 -9.21 -12.57 -24.50
N GLY A 186 -7.93 -12.17 -24.54
CA GLY A 186 -7.34 -11.45 -25.67
C GLY A 186 -7.67 -9.95 -25.71
N THR A 187 -8.48 -9.42 -24.79
CA THR A 187 -8.73 -7.98 -24.65
C THR A 187 -7.67 -7.34 -23.76
N PRO A 188 -6.90 -6.35 -24.25
CA PRO A 188 -5.95 -5.63 -23.41
C PRO A 188 -6.66 -4.83 -22.31
N VAL A 189 -6.18 -5.00 -21.09
CA VAL A 189 -6.67 -4.31 -19.88
C VAL A 189 -5.48 -3.67 -19.17
N VAL A 190 -5.70 -2.49 -18.62
CA VAL A 190 -4.69 -1.77 -17.85
C VAL A 190 -5.18 -1.53 -16.42
N ILE A 191 -4.29 -1.71 -15.46
CA ILE A 191 -4.45 -1.26 -14.08
C ILE A 191 -3.31 -0.30 -13.74
N GLY A 192 -3.62 0.82 -13.12
CA GLY A 192 -2.64 1.82 -12.70
C GLY A 192 -2.89 2.28 -11.28
N ALA A 193 -1.84 2.68 -10.58
CA ALA A 193 -1.97 3.18 -9.23
C ALA A 193 -0.94 4.24 -8.88
N MET A 194 -1.28 5.04 -7.88
CA MET A 194 -0.34 5.86 -7.12
C MET A 194 -0.54 5.62 -5.62
N ALA A 195 0.55 5.70 -4.86
CA ALA A 195 0.50 5.56 -3.41
C ALA A 195 1.41 6.59 -2.73
N LYS A 196 1.14 6.84 -1.45
CA LYS A 196 2.01 7.60 -0.55
C LYS A 196 2.08 6.91 0.81
N GLY A 197 3.23 7.05 1.45
CA GLY A 197 3.50 6.57 2.79
C GLY A 197 5.00 6.54 3.03
N SER A 198 5.42 7.03 4.21
CA SER A 198 6.82 7.09 4.65
C SER A 198 6.92 6.96 6.17
N GLY A 199 6.17 7.74 6.96
CA GLY A 199 6.02 7.59 8.42
C GLY A 199 4.60 7.25 8.85
N MET A 200 4.44 6.81 10.10
CA MET A 200 3.20 6.28 10.69
C MET A 200 2.68 5.09 9.87
N ILE A 201 3.58 4.09 9.62
CA ILE A 201 3.32 2.95 8.75
C ILE A 201 3.38 1.62 9.54
N HIS A 202 2.20 1.13 9.97
CA HIS A 202 1.99 -0.23 10.47
C HIS A 202 0.55 -0.68 10.17
N PRO A 203 0.24 -1.07 8.93
CA PRO A 203 -1.12 -1.38 8.52
C PRO A 203 -1.69 -2.61 9.23
N ASN A 204 -2.84 -2.39 9.87
CA ASN A 204 -3.80 -3.45 10.17
C ASN A 204 -5.09 -3.11 9.43
N MET A 205 -5.08 -3.24 8.10
CA MET A 205 -5.97 -2.65 7.10
C MET A 205 -5.61 -1.18 6.78
N ALA A 206 -4.39 -1.01 6.27
CA ALA A 206 -3.78 0.16 5.62
C ALA A 206 -3.25 1.29 6.55
N THR A 207 -1.92 1.63 6.42
CA THR A 207 -1.33 2.88 6.96
C THR A 207 -0.71 3.70 5.82
N MET A 208 -1.51 4.05 4.80
CA MET A 208 -1.08 4.73 3.60
C MET A 208 -2.28 5.17 2.78
N LEU A 209 -2.08 5.99 1.78
CA LEU A 209 -3.08 6.23 0.76
C LEU A 209 -2.66 5.55 -0.53
N SER A 210 -3.55 4.75 -1.11
CA SER A 210 -3.39 4.20 -2.46
C SER A 210 -4.66 4.38 -3.27
N PHE A 211 -4.49 4.89 -4.47
CA PHE A 211 -5.55 5.13 -5.43
C PHE A 211 -5.25 4.28 -6.67
N ILE A 212 -6.17 3.37 -6.98
CA ILE A 212 -6.04 2.40 -8.05
C ILE A 212 -7.13 2.67 -9.07
N THR A 213 -6.77 2.66 -10.34
CA THR A 213 -7.69 2.81 -11.47
C THR A 213 -7.51 1.63 -12.42
N THR A 214 -8.58 1.20 -13.08
CA THR A 214 -8.51 0.19 -14.14
C THR A 214 -9.64 0.40 -15.14
N ASP A 215 -9.37 0.10 -16.39
CA ASP A 215 -10.39 0.08 -17.45
C ASP A 215 -11.15 -1.25 -17.55
N LEU A 216 -10.89 -2.18 -16.61
CA LEU A 216 -11.55 -3.48 -16.49
C LEU A 216 -13.06 -3.35 -16.26
N ASN A 217 -13.85 -4.22 -16.89
CA ASN A 217 -15.26 -4.45 -16.58
C ASN A 217 -15.41 -5.63 -15.62
N ILE A 218 -15.85 -5.38 -14.38
CA ILE A 218 -15.94 -6.37 -13.30
C ILE A 218 -17.07 -6.05 -12.32
N ASP A 219 -17.72 -7.08 -11.80
CA ASP A 219 -18.73 -6.96 -10.76
C ASP A 219 -18.19 -6.35 -9.46
N ALA A 220 -18.94 -5.45 -8.85
CA ALA A 220 -18.55 -4.72 -7.66
C ALA A 220 -18.20 -5.63 -6.46
N LYS A 221 -18.87 -6.77 -6.32
CA LYS A 221 -18.59 -7.73 -5.25
C LYS A 221 -17.21 -8.38 -5.46
N LEU A 222 -16.94 -8.81 -6.68
CA LEU A 222 -15.65 -9.43 -7.02
C LEU A 222 -14.50 -8.43 -6.95
N LEU A 223 -14.71 -7.19 -7.40
CA LEU A 223 -13.74 -6.11 -7.26
C LEU A 223 -13.34 -5.89 -5.79
N LYS A 224 -14.35 -5.86 -4.88
CA LYS A 224 -14.11 -5.71 -3.44
C LYS A 224 -13.38 -6.91 -2.83
N GLU A 225 -13.74 -8.12 -3.23
CA GLU A 225 -13.07 -9.35 -2.77
C GLU A 225 -11.61 -9.39 -3.23
N ALA A 226 -11.34 -9.04 -4.50
CA ALA A 226 -9.99 -8.95 -5.04
C ALA A 226 -9.16 -7.89 -4.32
N LEU A 227 -9.70 -6.67 -4.14
CA LEU A 227 -9.01 -5.59 -3.43
C LEU A 227 -8.64 -6.01 -2.01
N LYS A 228 -9.60 -6.59 -1.27
CA LYS A 228 -9.34 -7.04 0.10
C LYS A 228 -8.25 -8.11 0.15
N SER A 229 -8.33 -9.13 -0.70
CA SER A 229 -7.35 -10.21 -0.75
C SER A 229 -5.96 -9.68 -1.08
N SER A 230 -5.85 -8.77 -2.05
CA SER A 230 -4.58 -8.18 -2.46
C SER A 230 -3.97 -7.28 -1.38
N VAL A 231 -4.78 -6.48 -0.68
CA VAL A 231 -4.33 -5.64 0.44
C VAL A 231 -3.81 -6.49 1.60
N ASP A 232 -4.44 -7.64 1.87
CA ASP A 232 -4.04 -8.54 2.96
C ASP A 232 -2.63 -9.15 2.76
N ILE A 233 -2.20 -9.34 1.50
CA ILE A 233 -0.87 -9.90 1.18
C ILE A 233 0.18 -8.84 0.80
N SER A 234 -0.19 -7.56 0.76
CA SER A 234 0.68 -6.45 0.36
C SER A 234 0.79 -5.40 1.47
N TYR A 235 -0.02 -4.36 1.42
CA TYR A 235 0.05 -3.25 2.38
C TYR A 235 -0.07 -3.70 3.83
N ASN A 236 -0.93 -4.68 4.17
CA ASN A 236 -1.05 -5.20 5.53
C ASN A 236 0.20 -5.92 6.05
N ARG A 237 1.19 -6.13 5.19
CA ARG A 237 2.47 -6.76 5.51
C ARG A 237 3.66 -5.78 5.53
N VAL A 238 3.38 -4.47 5.57
CA VAL A 238 4.41 -3.43 5.70
C VAL A 238 4.49 -2.91 7.14
N SER A 239 5.66 -2.52 7.61
CA SER A 239 5.83 -1.71 8.82
C SER A 239 7.08 -0.85 8.72
N VAL A 240 6.95 0.46 8.98
CA VAL A 240 8.08 1.39 9.14
C VAL A 240 8.39 1.62 10.62
N ASP A 241 7.39 1.98 11.42
CA ASP A 241 7.55 2.44 12.80
C ASP A 241 6.59 1.79 13.82
N GLY A 242 5.69 0.93 13.37
CA GLY A 242 4.73 0.27 14.25
C GLY A 242 3.49 1.08 14.55
N ASP A 243 3.36 2.32 14.03
CA ASP A 243 2.25 3.22 14.28
C ASP A 243 1.18 3.16 13.18
N SER A 244 -0.08 2.99 13.57
CA SER A 244 -1.23 2.94 12.64
C SER A 244 -1.85 4.30 12.47
N SER A 245 -1.98 4.77 11.22
CA SER A 245 -2.55 6.08 10.90
C SER A 245 -4.09 6.12 11.04
N THR A 246 -4.61 7.32 11.09
CA THR A 246 -6.04 7.65 11.19
C THR A 246 -6.73 7.77 9.83
N ASN A 247 -5.97 7.86 8.74
CA ASN A 247 -6.50 8.26 7.42
C ASN A 247 -6.32 7.21 6.32
N ASP A 248 -5.80 6.04 6.65
CA ASP A 248 -5.43 5.04 5.67
C ASP A 248 -6.58 4.53 4.85
N MET A 249 -6.32 4.46 3.54
CA MET A 249 -7.32 4.12 2.56
C MET A 249 -6.66 3.53 1.31
N VAL A 250 -7.21 2.42 0.83
CA VAL A 250 -6.97 1.93 -0.54
C VAL A 250 -8.31 1.93 -1.25
N VAL A 251 -8.43 2.66 -2.35
CA VAL A 251 -9.63 2.66 -3.18
C VAL A 251 -9.29 2.28 -4.62
N ILE A 252 -10.21 1.57 -5.27
CA ILE A 252 -10.11 1.17 -6.66
C ILE A 252 -11.35 1.61 -7.44
N LEU A 253 -11.12 2.16 -8.64
CA LEU A 253 -12.14 2.53 -9.61
C LEU A 253 -11.94 1.69 -10.88
N ALA A 254 -12.99 0.98 -11.32
CA ALA A 254 -13.01 0.16 -12.53
C ALA A 254 -14.11 0.70 -13.46
N ASN A 255 -13.70 1.36 -14.57
CA ASN A 255 -14.62 2.09 -15.43
C ASN A 255 -15.16 1.30 -16.65
N GLY A 256 -14.63 0.09 -16.90
CA GLY A 256 -15.12 -0.81 -17.94
C GLY A 256 -14.73 -0.44 -19.38
N LEU A 257 -13.91 0.58 -19.60
CA LEU A 257 -13.56 1.08 -20.94
C LEU A 257 -12.55 0.19 -21.70
N ALA A 258 -12.06 -0.90 -21.10
CA ALA A 258 -11.36 -1.95 -21.83
C ALA A 258 -12.30 -2.72 -22.76
N ASN A 259 -13.62 -2.71 -22.45
CA ASN A 259 -14.65 -3.46 -23.18
C ASN A 259 -14.45 -4.99 -23.17
N ASN A 260 -13.82 -5.53 -22.12
CA ASN A 260 -13.81 -6.95 -21.87
C ASN A 260 -15.19 -7.44 -21.41
N ASP A 261 -15.47 -8.73 -21.58
CA ASP A 261 -16.65 -9.35 -20.97
C ASP A 261 -16.67 -9.13 -19.45
N ASN A 262 -17.85 -8.84 -18.90
CA ASN A 262 -17.97 -8.59 -17.47
C ASN A 262 -17.51 -9.79 -16.64
N ILE A 263 -16.56 -9.57 -15.74
CA ILE A 263 -16.14 -10.60 -14.79
C ILE A 263 -17.17 -10.65 -13.65
N ASN A 264 -18.01 -11.67 -13.65
CA ASN A 264 -19.12 -11.87 -12.70
C ASN A 264 -18.97 -13.13 -11.83
N GLU A 265 -17.91 -13.91 -12.02
CA GLU A 265 -17.57 -15.11 -11.24
C GLU A 265 -16.05 -15.28 -11.06
N LYS A 266 -15.66 -16.13 -10.11
CA LYS A 266 -14.24 -16.46 -9.85
C LYS A 266 -13.73 -17.52 -10.83
N ASN A 267 -13.53 -17.12 -12.07
CA ASN A 267 -12.96 -17.92 -13.13
C ASN A 267 -11.49 -17.51 -13.42
N HIS A 268 -10.90 -18.00 -14.50
CA HIS A 268 -9.54 -17.67 -14.95
C HIS A 268 -9.31 -16.15 -15.06
N ASN A 269 -10.26 -15.42 -15.67
CA ASN A 269 -10.16 -13.96 -15.85
C ASN A 269 -10.11 -13.20 -14.52
N TYR A 270 -10.87 -13.63 -13.51
CA TYR A 270 -10.81 -13.08 -12.16
C TYR A 270 -9.43 -13.29 -11.53
N TYR A 271 -8.85 -14.50 -11.65
CA TYR A 271 -7.54 -14.77 -11.09
C TYR A 271 -6.40 -14.07 -11.83
N THR A 272 -6.52 -13.88 -13.15
CA THR A 272 -5.61 -13.06 -13.95
C THR A 272 -5.60 -11.60 -13.46
N PHE A 273 -6.77 -11.01 -13.26
CA PHE A 273 -6.89 -9.68 -12.67
C PHE A 273 -6.32 -9.62 -11.25
N LEU A 274 -6.64 -10.61 -10.41
CA LEU A 274 -6.15 -10.67 -9.02
C LEU A 274 -4.62 -10.73 -8.99
N GLU A 275 -3.97 -11.46 -9.88
CA GLU A 275 -2.52 -11.54 -9.96
C GLU A 275 -1.90 -10.21 -10.39
N ALA A 276 -2.48 -9.52 -11.39
CA ALA A 276 -2.05 -8.18 -11.77
C ALA A 276 -2.20 -7.19 -10.62
N LEU A 277 -3.33 -7.22 -9.89
CA LEU A 277 -3.58 -6.39 -8.72
C LEU A 277 -2.60 -6.70 -7.57
N ASN A 278 -2.28 -7.97 -7.34
CA ASN A 278 -1.31 -8.40 -6.33
C ASN A 278 0.10 -7.88 -6.68
N THR A 279 0.52 -8.04 -7.92
CA THR A 279 1.83 -7.56 -8.40
C THR A 279 1.95 -6.04 -8.22
N LEU A 280 0.91 -5.30 -8.58
CA LEU A 280 0.86 -3.84 -8.43
C LEU A 280 0.94 -3.42 -6.95
N ASN A 281 0.12 -4.02 -6.09
CA ASN A 281 0.05 -3.65 -4.68
C ASN A 281 1.31 -4.08 -3.90
N ILE A 282 1.91 -5.24 -4.23
CA ILE A 282 3.18 -5.68 -3.62
C ILE A 282 4.32 -4.73 -4.01
N HIS A 283 4.38 -4.30 -5.27
CA HIS A 283 5.37 -3.31 -5.69
C HIS A 283 5.25 -2.02 -4.88
N LEU A 284 4.05 -1.44 -4.80
CA LEU A 284 3.83 -0.20 -4.04
C LEU A 284 4.07 -0.38 -2.53
N ALA A 285 3.76 -1.54 -1.97
CA ALA A 285 4.05 -1.89 -0.58
C ALA A 285 5.55 -1.89 -0.29
N LYS A 286 6.36 -2.44 -1.20
CA LYS A 286 7.84 -2.41 -1.13
C LYS A 286 8.37 -0.98 -1.22
N GLU A 287 7.86 -0.19 -2.16
CA GLU A 287 8.26 1.21 -2.32
C GLU A 287 7.93 2.06 -1.08
N ILE A 288 6.79 1.81 -0.43
CA ILE A 288 6.44 2.46 0.85
C ILE A 288 7.42 2.07 1.95
N ALA A 289 7.76 0.78 2.06
CA ALA A 289 8.73 0.31 3.05
C ALA A 289 10.13 0.89 2.80
N LYS A 290 10.55 0.92 1.54
CA LYS A 290 11.86 1.43 1.11
C LYS A 290 12.03 2.92 1.36
N ASP A 291 10.95 3.70 1.17
CA ASP A 291 10.90 5.16 1.41
C ASP A 291 10.46 5.50 2.85
N GLY A 292 10.65 4.59 3.81
CA GLY A 292 10.41 4.86 5.22
C GLY A 292 11.21 6.07 5.71
N GLU A 293 10.64 6.88 6.61
CA GLU A 293 11.31 8.09 7.14
C GLU A 293 12.71 7.79 7.65
N GLY A 294 13.73 8.39 7.00
CA GLY A 294 15.13 8.21 7.32
C GLY A 294 15.71 6.82 6.98
N ALA A 295 14.97 5.97 6.27
CA ALA A 295 15.44 4.64 5.90
C ALA A 295 16.61 4.67 4.92
N THR A 296 17.51 3.71 5.06
CA THR A 296 18.61 3.47 4.12
C THR A 296 18.53 2.10 3.46
N LYS A 297 17.73 1.18 4.02
CA LYS A 297 17.59 -0.20 3.52
C LYS A 297 16.18 -0.69 3.58
N LEU A 298 15.74 -1.38 2.52
CA LEU A 298 14.54 -2.21 2.54
C LEU A 298 14.84 -3.54 3.25
N ILE A 299 13.97 -3.96 4.14
CA ILE A 299 14.00 -5.29 4.77
C ILE A 299 12.84 -6.11 4.23
N GLU A 300 13.14 -7.23 3.58
CA GLU A 300 12.17 -8.25 3.18
C GLU A 300 12.32 -9.46 4.11
N CYS A 301 11.35 -9.70 4.98
CA CYS A 301 11.35 -10.86 5.88
C CYS A 301 10.44 -11.94 5.34
N ASN A 302 11.04 -13.08 4.96
CA ASN A 302 10.37 -14.26 4.44
C ASN A 302 10.30 -15.34 5.52
N VAL A 303 9.12 -15.67 6.00
CA VAL A 303 8.91 -16.76 6.96
C VAL A 303 8.21 -17.91 6.24
N SER A 304 8.81 -19.10 6.29
CA SER A 304 8.36 -20.32 5.65
C SER A 304 8.30 -21.49 6.64
N GLY A 305 7.77 -22.63 6.20
CA GLY A 305 7.69 -23.83 7.04
C GLY A 305 6.71 -23.70 8.20
N CYS A 306 5.69 -22.86 8.11
CA CYS A 306 4.67 -22.65 9.13
C CYS A 306 3.47 -23.58 8.98
N LYS A 307 2.73 -23.82 10.06
CA LYS A 307 1.48 -24.58 10.04
C LYS A 307 0.37 -23.91 9.22
N ASN A 308 0.33 -22.59 9.22
CA ASN A 308 -0.63 -21.77 8.48
C ASN A 308 -0.05 -20.40 8.14
N GLU A 309 -0.64 -19.73 7.14
CA GLU A 309 -0.19 -18.44 6.63
C GLU A 309 -0.29 -17.33 7.69
N LYS A 310 -1.31 -17.35 8.54
CA LYS A 310 -1.49 -16.33 9.59
C LYS A 310 -0.35 -16.34 10.62
N SER A 311 0.13 -17.51 11.00
CA SER A 311 1.31 -17.64 11.87
C SER A 311 2.57 -17.11 11.20
N ALA A 312 2.77 -17.41 9.92
CA ALA A 312 3.90 -16.89 9.14
C ALA A 312 3.87 -15.34 9.04
N GLU A 313 2.69 -14.76 8.79
CA GLU A 313 2.49 -13.30 8.77
C GLU A 313 2.84 -12.65 10.12
N ILE A 314 2.32 -13.21 11.24
CA ILE A 314 2.57 -12.68 12.58
C ILE A 314 4.08 -12.68 12.89
N LEU A 315 4.77 -13.76 12.56
CA LEU A 315 6.21 -13.90 12.78
C LEU A 315 7.01 -12.93 11.91
N ALA A 316 6.71 -12.86 10.61
CA ALA A 316 7.38 -11.95 9.70
C ALA A 316 7.22 -10.47 10.14
N LYS A 317 5.99 -10.08 10.53
CA LYS A 317 5.70 -8.73 11.03
C LYS A 317 6.40 -8.45 12.36
N SER A 318 6.53 -9.44 13.25
CA SER A 318 7.28 -9.28 14.51
C SER A 318 8.74 -8.96 14.26
N VAL A 319 9.36 -9.63 13.28
CA VAL A 319 10.77 -9.40 12.92
C VAL A 319 10.99 -8.01 12.34
N ILE A 320 10.22 -7.60 11.32
CA ILE A 320 10.40 -6.28 10.68
C ILE A 320 10.03 -5.11 11.60
N ASN A 321 9.23 -5.36 12.65
CA ASN A 321 8.82 -4.33 13.62
C ASN A 321 9.77 -4.23 14.83
N SER A 322 10.71 -5.14 14.96
CA SER A 322 11.69 -5.13 16.06
C SER A 322 12.70 -4.00 15.90
N SER A 323 12.69 -3.00 16.77
CA SER A 323 13.68 -1.92 16.77
C SER A 323 15.11 -2.45 16.83
N LEU A 324 15.37 -3.54 17.58
CA LEU A 324 16.69 -4.16 17.67
C LEU A 324 17.12 -4.83 16.36
N VAL A 325 16.20 -5.49 15.64
CA VAL A 325 16.49 -6.04 14.31
C VAL A 325 16.75 -4.91 13.31
N LYS A 326 15.90 -3.89 13.28
CA LYS A 326 16.04 -2.74 12.37
C LYS A 326 17.37 -2.00 12.58
N THR A 327 17.81 -1.80 13.81
CA THR A 327 19.12 -1.17 14.12
C THR A 327 20.30 -2.09 13.79
N ALA A 328 20.17 -3.41 13.91
CA ALA A 328 21.21 -4.34 13.47
C ALA A 328 21.39 -4.27 11.95
N ILE A 329 20.30 -4.26 11.18
CA ILE A 329 20.34 -4.09 9.71
C ILE A 329 20.97 -2.75 9.33
N PHE A 330 20.63 -1.64 10.02
CA PHE A 330 21.29 -0.34 9.83
C PHE A 330 22.80 -0.44 10.03
N GLY A 331 23.26 -1.09 11.11
CA GLY A 331 24.67 -1.30 11.42
C GLY A 331 25.35 -2.39 10.58
N SER A 332 24.64 -3.04 9.66
CA SER A 332 25.11 -4.20 8.88
C SER A 332 25.66 -5.33 9.77
N ASP A 333 24.96 -5.56 10.92
CA ASP A 333 25.24 -6.60 11.90
C ASP A 333 24.32 -7.81 11.65
N ALA A 334 24.90 -8.98 11.35
CA ALA A 334 24.17 -10.23 11.10
C ALA A 334 23.61 -10.85 12.40
N ASN A 335 22.86 -10.05 13.16
CA ASN A 335 22.39 -10.36 14.50
C ASN A 335 21.18 -11.29 14.50
N TRP A 336 21.40 -12.55 14.16
CA TRP A 336 20.38 -13.59 14.17
C TRP A 336 19.73 -13.79 15.54
N GLY A 337 20.45 -13.51 16.64
CA GLY A 337 19.91 -13.58 17.99
C GLY A 337 18.75 -12.62 18.22
N ARG A 338 18.82 -11.39 17.66
CA ARG A 338 17.71 -10.42 17.68
C ARG A 338 16.53 -10.89 16.84
N VAL A 339 16.79 -11.59 15.73
CA VAL A 339 15.73 -12.20 14.91
C VAL A 339 15.00 -13.27 15.70
N LEU A 340 15.72 -14.22 16.35
CA LEU A 340 15.09 -15.24 17.20
C LEU A 340 14.32 -14.63 18.37
N CYS A 341 14.86 -13.58 18.98
CA CYS A 341 14.16 -12.84 20.04
C CYS A 341 12.85 -12.25 19.53
N ALA A 342 12.85 -11.64 18.34
CA ALA A 342 11.65 -11.09 17.72
C ALA A 342 10.60 -12.15 17.39
N LEU A 343 11.01 -13.34 16.97
CA LEU A 343 10.11 -14.48 16.81
C LEU A 343 9.54 -14.93 18.17
N GLY A 344 10.38 -14.98 19.23
CA GLY A 344 10.04 -15.53 20.53
C GLY A 344 8.93 -14.80 21.27
N TYR A 345 8.78 -13.48 21.07
CA TYR A 345 7.68 -12.70 21.67
C TYR A 345 6.48 -12.50 20.71
N ALA A 346 6.54 -13.05 19.52
CA ALA A 346 5.40 -12.99 18.59
C ALA A 346 4.20 -13.78 19.13
N ASN A 347 2.99 -13.24 18.95
CA ASN A 347 1.76 -13.86 19.44
C ASN A 347 1.32 -15.05 18.57
N THR A 348 2.19 -16.06 18.44
CA THR A 348 1.89 -17.32 17.75
C THR A 348 2.88 -18.42 18.21
N GLU A 349 2.45 -19.68 18.14
CA GLU A 349 3.26 -20.81 18.56
C GLU A 349 4.18 -21.31 17.45
N PHE A 350 5.43 -21.62 17.80
CA PHE A 350 6.40 -22.33 16.96
C PHE A 350 7.41 -23.07 17.82
N ASN A 351 8.20 -23.98 17.22
CA ASN A 351 9.30 -24.66 17.91
C ASN A 351 10.64 -23.94 17.65
N PRO A 352 11.21 -23.24 18.63
CA PRO A 352 12.46 -22.49 18.43
C PRO A 352 13.65 -23.39 18.06
N ASN A 353 13.63 -24.67 18.45
CA ASN A 353 14.72 -25.63 18.18
C ASN A 353 14.74 -26.14 16.72
N LEU A 354 13.79 -25.71 15.89
CA LEU A 354 13.76 -26.07 14.46
C LEU A 354 14.09 -24.87 13.55
N VAL A 355 14.24 -23.68 14.12
CA VAL A 355 14.37 -22.44 13.35
C VAL A 355 15.71 -22.38 12.60
N THR A 356 15.62 -22.06 11.31
CA THR A 356 16.77 -21.70 10.47
C THR A 356 16.64 -20.24 10.08
N VAL A 357 17.76 -19.49 10.14
CA VAL A 357 17.82 -18.06 9.73
C VAL A 357 18.98 -17.87 8.75
N GLU A 358 18.67 -17.22 7.63
CA GLU A 358 19.63 -16.75 6.63
C GLU A 358 19.45 -15.26 6.39
N PHE A 359 20.54 -14.52 6.27
CA PHE A 359 20.54 -13.20 5.67
C PHE A 359 20.89 -13.28 4.20
N GLY A 360 20.24 -12.46 3.37
CA GLY A 360 20.46 -12.48 1.93
C GLY A 360 20.27 -11.11 1.28
N CYS A 361 20.66 -11.04 0.01
CA CYS A 361 20.35 -9.97 -0.92
C CYS A 361 19.83 -10.59 -2.23
N GLU A 362 19.81 -9.84 -3.32
CA GLU A 362 19.33 -10.39 -4.61
C GLU A 362 20.20 -11.55 -5.11
N THR A 363 21.51 -11.46 -4.92
CA THR A 363 22.51 -12.34 -5.57
C THR A 363 23.14 -13.35 -4.64
N ASP A 364 23.02 -13.20 -3.31
CA ASP A 364 23.75 -14.03 -2.35
C ASP A 364 23.00 -14.19 -1.03
N SER A 365 23.33 -15.25 -0.28
CA SER A 365 22.80 -15.47 1.07
C SER A 365 23.82 -16.16 1.96
N ILE A 366 23.63 -16.05 3.27
CA ILE A 366 24.45 -16.67 4.28
C ILE A 366 23.61 -17.23 5.42
N LEU A 367 23.83 -18.50 5.74
CA LEU A 367 23.21 -19.18 6.87
C LEU A 367 23.89 -18.75 8.16
N VAL A 368 23.13 -18.30 9.16
CA VAL A 368 23.64 -17.77 10.44
C VAL A 368 23.08 -18.50 11.66
N CYS A 369 21.98 -19.24 11.47
CA CYS A 369 21.35 -20.04 12.53
C CYS A 369 20.72 -21.29 11.93
N ALA A 370 20.93 -22.43 12.55
CA ALA A 370 20.25 -23.70 12.22
C ALA A 370 19.81 -24.41 13.50
N ASN A 371 18.63 -25.03 13.47
CA ASN A 371 18.03 -25.70 14.64
C ASN A 371 18.01 -24.80 15.90
N GLY A 372 17.74 -23.51 15.71
CA GLY A 372 17.71 -22.52 16.78
C GLY A 372 19.08 -22.18 17.40
N CYS A 373 20.17 -22.68 16.82
CA CYS A 373 21.53 -22.52 17.34
C CYS A 373 22.44 -21.80 16.35
N TYR A 374 23.50 -21.22 16.86
CA TYR A 374 24.58 -20.61 16.07
C TYR A 374 25.17 -21.66 15.10
N VAL A 375 25.47 -21.20 13.91
CA VAL A 375 26.36 -21.90 12.95
C VAL A 375 27.52 -20.99 12.61
N GLU A 376 28.69 -21.55 12.40
CA GLU A 376 29.87 -20.80 11.98
C GLU A 376 29.63 -20.21 10.58
N PHE A 377 29.89 -18.92 10.41
CA PHE A 377 29.72 -18.22 9.14
C PHE A 377 30.79 -17.15 8.95
N ASP A 378 31.00 -16.74 7.68
CA ASP A 378 31.91 -15.66 7.32
C ASP A 378 31.27 -14.30 7.63
N GLU A 379 31.75 -13.64 8.70
CA GLU A 379 31.29 -12.31 9.13
C GLU A 379 31.55 -11.22 8.05
N GLY A 380 32.63 -11.34 7.28
CA GLY A 380 32.94 -10.43 6.17
C GLY A 380 31.89 -10.53 5.07
N LYS A 381 31.57 -11.76 4.65
CA LYS A 381 30.51 -12.02 3.66
C LYS A 381 29.13 -11.58 4.17
N ALA A 382 28.82 -11.85 5.44
CA ALA A 382 27.57 -11.42 6.05
C ALA A 382 27.41 -9.89 5.98
N LYS A 383 28.48 -9.17 6.32
CA LYS A 383 28.53 -7.70 6.26
C LYS A 383 28.36 -7.19 4.82
N GLU A 384 29.01 -7.82 3.82
CA GLU A 384 28.87 -7.45 2.41
C GLU A 384 27.41 -7.58 1.92
N ILE A 385 26.71 -8.64 2.33
CA ILE A 385 25.28 -8.85 2.05
C ILE A 385 24.45 -7.75 2.70
N LEU A 386 24.69 -7.46 3.97
CA LEU A 386 23.93 -6.48 4.74
C LEU A 386 24.23 -5.02 4.39
N LEU A 387 25.30 -4.75 3.64
CA LEU A 387 25.60 -3.41 3.08
C LEU A 387 24.74 -3.07 1.85
N LYS A 388 24.00 -4.03 1.31
CA LYS A 388 23.07 -3.76 0.17
C LYS A 388 21.85 -2.98 0.62
N ASP A 389 21.24 -2.27 -0.34
CA ASP A 389 20.03 -1.47 -0.10
C ASP A 389 18.79 -2.35 0.15
N ASP A 390 18.73 -3.56 -0.45
CA ASP A 390 17.64 -4.52 -0.30
C ASP A 390 18.17 -5.76 0.42
N VAL A 391 17.77 -5.93 1.69
CA VAL A 391 18.18 -7.01 2.57
C VAL A 391 17.04 -8.00 2.77
N LYS A 392 17.34 -9.30 2.66
CA LYS A 392 16.39 -10.39 2.95
C LYS A 392 16.74 -11.07 4.27
N ILE A 393 15.70 -11.35 5.06
CA ILE A 393 15.78 -12.20 6.26
C ILE A 393 14.91 -13.42 5.97
N ASN A 394 15.54 -14.55 5.65
CA ASN A 394 14.85 -15.80 5.34
C ASN A 394 14.80 -16.68 6.58
N ILE A 395 13.60 -17.07 7.00
CA ILE A 395 13.35 -17.84 8.21
C ILE A 395 12.55 -19.09 7.81
N ASN A 396 13.04 -20.27 8.20
CA ASN A 396 12.30 -21.50 8.03
C ASN A 396 12.04 -22.16 9.39
N LEU A 397 10.77 -22.48 9.66
CA LEU A 397 10.35 -23.12 10.92
C LEU A 397 10.24 -24.64 10.85
N HIS A 398 10.39 -25.23 9.67
CA HIS A 398 10.33 -26.68 9.42
C HIS A 398 9.11 -27.40 10.05
N SER A 399 7.98 -26.69 10.17
CA SER A 399 6.77 -27.18 10.89
C SER A 399 5.52 -27.29 10.02
N GLY A 400 5.65 -27.00 8.71
CA GLY A 400 4.55 -27.03 7.73
C GLY A 400 4.96 -26.48 6.36
N ASN A 401 3.96 -26.09 5.55
CA ASN A 401 4.19 -25.64 4.16
C ASN A 401 3.72 -24.21 3.91
N ALA A 402 3.17 -23.54 4.91
CA ALA A 402 2.69 -22.19 4.76
C ALA A 402 3.84 -21.18 4.89
N SER A 403 3.70 -20.07 4.19
CA SER A 403 4.68 -18.97 4.21
C SER A 403 4.01 -17.61 4.14
N ALA A 404 4.75 -16.58 4.55
CA ALA A 404 4.37 -15.19 4.35
C ALA A 404 5.62 -14.32 4.25
N THR A 405 5.50 -13.22 3.50
CA THR A 405 6.53 -12.17 3.41
C THR A 405 6.01 -10.90 4.03
N ALA A 406 6.85 -10.17 4.75
CA ALA A 406 6.58 -8.82 5.24
C ALA A 406 7.75 -7.88 4.90
N TRP A 407 7.43 -6.60 4.72
CA TRP A 407 8.39 -5.57 4.31
C TRP A 407 8.51 -4.48 5.37
N GLY A 408 9.72 -4.06 5.64
CA GLY A 408 10.04 -2.96 6.54
C GLY A 408 11.30 -2.25 6.05
N CYS A 409 11.82 -1.37 6.90
CA CYS A 409 13.08 -0.68 6.65
C CYS A 409 13.94 -0.75 7.91
N ASP A 410 15.22 -0.39 7.79
CA ASP A 410 16.10 -0.19 8.92
C ASP A 410 15.64 1.00 9.80
N LEU A 411 16.26 1.15 10.98
CA LEU A 411 16.01 2.26 11.90
C LEU A 411 17.30 3.05 12.08
N THR A 412 17.28 4.30 11.61
CA THR A 412 18.43 5.19 11.55
C THR A 412 18.32 6.36 12.52
N TYR A 413 19.36 7.14 12.66
CA TYR A 413 19.33 8.41 13.43
C TYR A 413 18.41 9.45 12.76
N ASP A 414 18.29 9.41 11.43
CA ASP A 414 17.46 10.37 10.69
C ASP A 414 15.97 10.17 10.97
N TYR A 415 15.50 8.94 11.30
CA TYR A 415 14.14 8.73 11.76
C TYR A 415 13.82 9.60 12.99
N VAL A 416 14.70 9.59 14.00
CA VAL A 416 14.50 10.40 15.22
C VAL A 416 14.56 11.89 14.91
N LYS A 417 15.50 12.32 14.05
CA LYS A 417 15.64 13.71 13.64
C LYS A 417 14.39 14.22 12.91
N ILE A 418 13.90 13.47 11.91
CA ILE A 418 12.71 13.83 11.14
C ILE A 418 11.51 13.98 12.08
N ASN A 419 11.26 12.97 12.94
CA ASN A 419 10.09 12.97 13.80
C ASN A 419 10.19 13.92 15.01
N GLY A 420 11.40 14.23 15.48
CA GLY A 420 11.64 15.24 16.51
C GLY A 420 11.36 16.67 16.02
N ASP A 421 11.61 16.92 14.75
CA ASP A 421 11.37 18.24 14.10
C ASP A 421 10.01 18.33 13.40
N TYR A 422 9.27 17.23 13.30
CA TYR A 422 7.97 17.19 12.64
C TYR A 422 6.92 17.97 13.44
N ARG A 423 6.88 19.26 13.19
CA ARG A 423 5.76 20.14 13.49
C ARG A 423 5.20 20.60 12.15
N SER A 424 4.44 19.78 11.60
CA SER A 424 3.79 20.10 10.32
C SER A 424 2.69 21.09 10.49
#